data_c58efb65b3ce35acca92739bdec59c65
#
_entry.id   c58efb65b3ce35acca92739bdec59c65
#
_cell.length_a   1.000
_cell.length_b   1.000
_cell.length_c   1.000
_cell.angle_alpha   90.00
_cell.angle_beta   90.00
_cell.angle_gamma   90.00
#
_symmetry.space_group_name_H-M   'P 1'
#
loop_
_entity.id
_entity.type
_entity.pdbx_description
1 polymer ?
#
loop_
_entity_poly.entity_id
_entity_poly.type
_entity_poly.pdbx_seq_one_letter_code
_entity_poly.pdbx_strand_id
1 'polypeptide(L)'
;MNKTFSILTGLVMTLAASLCAAQAEDAPKVTVTPIKGPLYMLDGSGGNLVASIGDDGVLLIDADYAPWVEAHAAAIAGIDPDAASPRFLLNTHWHGDHVGGNEHWGTQGTVIMAHENIYQRMSTRQEMKALGRAVEPSPAAALPVVTYEDSIAVRFNGDVIQVQHFPTGHTDGDSVVFFTEQNVVHIGDHVFENAFPFVDIGSGGNVLGYLSNLEKVLAMIDDQTIIVPGHGTSLLSKQDLQEWVTMLKSSVSRVAALLQSGRTVDEIAENGLGVEYDSFGQGFIKEPMWIGFIAASL
;
A
#
# COMPACT_ATOMS: atom_id res chain seq x y z
N MET A 1 61.66 -60.36 23.40
CA MET A 1 61.20 -61.02 22.16
C MET A 1 59.75 -60.79 22.04
N ASN A 2 59.28 -60.31 20.84
CA ASN A 2 57.91 -60.16 20.36
C ASN A 2 57.06 -59.00 21.01
N LYS A 3 56.96 -57.86 20.44
CA LYS A 3 56.18 -57.28 19.34
C LYS A 3 54.69 -57.68 19.39
N THR A 4 53.86 -56.71 19.67
CA THR A 4 52.59 -56.50 18.97
C THR A 4 52.21 -55.02 18.98
N PHE A 5 52.24 -54.49 17.80
CA PHE A 5 51.67 -53.21 17.39
C PHE A 5 50.15 -53.36 17.34
N SER A 6 49.41 -52.45 17.86
CA SER A 6 47.99 -52.33 17.58
C SER A 6 47.70 -50.92 17.06
N ILE A 7 47.21 -50.93 15.88
CA ILE A 7 46.72 -49.87 15.04
C ILE A 7 45.43 -49.31 15.70
N LEU A 8 45.44 -47.99 15.98
CA LEU A 8 44.24 -47.24 16.29
C LEU A 8 44.29 -45.91 15.53
N THR A 9 43.96 -45.99 14.27
CA THR A 9 43.79 -44.80 13.42
C THR A 9 42.54 -45.03 12.59
N GLY A 10 41.57 -44.15 12.71
CA GLY A 10 40.50 -44.04 11.73
C GLY A 10 39.09 -44.05 12.28
N LEU A 11 38.68 -43.02 13.02
CA LEU A 11 37.28 -42.67 13.12
C LEU A 11 37.10 -41.25 13.70
N VAL A 12 37.61 -40.24 13.02
CA VAL A 12 37.22 -38.83 13.27
C VAL A 12 37.31 -38.08 11.94
N MET A 13 36.38 -38.30 11.05
CA MET A 13 36.14 -37.42 9.89
C MET A 13 34.84 -37.79 9.18
N THR A 14 33.70 -37.66 9.84
CA THR A 14 32.39 -37.66 9.15
C THR A 14 31.29 -37.02 9.99
N LEU A 15 31.55 -35.87 10.63
CA LEU A 15 30.51 -35.14 11.36
C LEU A 15 30.58 -33.61 11.16
N ALA A 16 31.00 -33.16 9.97
CA ALA A 16 31.08 -31.72 9.70
C ALA A 16 30.39 -31.32 8.37
N ALA A 17 29.52 -32.16 7.82
CA ALA A 17 28.87 -31.87 6.54
C ALA A 17 27.33 -31.85 6.60
N SER A 18 26.72 -31.76 7.80
CA SER A 18 25.28 -31.81 7.93
C SER A 18 24.65 -30.63 8.69
N LEU A 19 25.30 -29.47 8.74
CA LEU A 19 24.75 -28.27 9.41
C LEU A 19 24.79 -27.03 8.51
N CYS A 20 24.59 -27.16 7.21
CA CYS A 20 24.46 -26.03 6.31
C CYS A 20 23.28 -26.21 5.34
N ALA A 21 22.21 -26.87 5.79
CA ALA A 21 20.90 -26.75 5.21
C ALA A 21 20.05 -25.90 6.18
N ALA A 22 20.56 -24.70 6.52
CA ALA A 22 19.72 -23.63 7.03
C ALA A 22 18.76 -23.27 5.89
N GLN A 23 17.48 -23.40 6.17
CA GLN A 23 16.34 -22.99 5.37
C GLN A 23 16.69 -21.75 4.55
N ALA A 24 16.74 -21.88 3.24
CA ALA A 24 16.48 -20.77 2.37
C ALA A 24 14.99 -20.43 2.66
N GLU A 25 14.75 -19.46 3.51
CA GLU A 25 13.46 -18.77 3.50
C GLU A 25 13.27 -18.36 2.04
N ASP A 26 12.15 -18.77 1.43
CA ASP A 26 11.85 -18.37 0.06
C ASP A 26 11.96 -16.84 0.01
N ALA A 27 12.83 -16.34 -0.87
CA ALA A 27 13.01 -14.89 -1.03
C ALA A 27 11.64 -14.26 -1.32
N PRO A 28 11.38 -13.04 -0.82
CA PRO A 28 10.15 -12.32 -1.09
C PRO A 28 9.80 -12.37 -2.57
N LYS A 29 8.58 -12.74 -2.92
CA LYS A 29 8.15 -12.88 -4.31
C LYS A 29 7.03 -11.89 -4.60
N VAL A 30 7.30 -10.96 -5.52
CA VAL A 30 6.32 -10.01 -6.04
C VAL A 30 5.47 -10.68 -7.12
N THR A 31 4.16 -10.53 -7.01
CA THR A 31 3.23 -10.91 -8.08
C THR A 31 3.12 -9.77 -9.09
N VAL A 32 3.36 -10.06 -10.35
CA VAL A 32 3.27 -9.08 -11.45
C VAL A 32 1.99 -9.31 -12.22
N THR A 33 1.11 -8.31 -12.25
CA THR A 33 -0.14 -8.34 -13.02
C THR A 33 -0.10 -7.25 -14.10
N PRO A 34 -0.04 -7.60 -15.41
CA PRO A 34 -0.19 -6.62 -16.48
C PRO A 34 -1.56 -5.94 -16.38
N ILE A 35 -1.59 -4.60 -16.49
CA ILE A 35 -2.83 -3.83 -16.44
C ILE A 35 -3.25 -3.45 -17.85
N LYS A 36 -2.53 -2.50 -18.47
CA LYS A 36 -2.78 -2.02 -19.84
C LYS A 36 -1.59 -1.21 -20.34
N GLY A 37 -1.21 -1.42 -21.60
CA GLY A 37 -0.07 -0.72 -22.21
C GLY A 37 1.20 -0.92 -21.39
N PRO A 38 1.89 0.16 -20.95
CA PRO A 38 3.12 0.07 -20.17
C PRO A 38 2.90 -0.15 -18.68
N LEU A 39 1.66 -0.40 -18.21
CA LEU A 39 1.30 -0.42 -16.80
C LEU A 39 1.23 -1.84 -16.24
N TYR A 40 1.83 -2.03 -15.08
CA TYR A 40 1.85 -3.28 -14.32
C TYR A 40 1.54 -3.00 -12.85
N MET A 41 0.68 -3.82 -12.23
CA MET A 41 0.53 -3.87 -10.78
C MET A 41 1.58 -4.84 -10.22
N LEU A 42 2.27 -4.40 -9.17
CA LEU A 42 3.25 -5.20 -8.44
C LEU A 42 2.74 -5.37 -7.01
N ASP A 43 2.34 -6.60 -6.67
CA ASP A 43 1.82 -6.96 -5.36
C ASP A 43 2.92 -7.69 -4.57
N GLY A 44 3.33 -7.09 -3.47
CA GLY A 44 4.39 -7.56 -2.56
C GLY A 44 3.83 -7.97 -1.19
N SER A 45 4.05 -7.15 -0.17
CA SER A 45 3.61 -7.40 1.21
C SER A 45 2.83 -6.22 1.81
N GLY A 46 3.07 -5.03 1.30
CA GLY A 46 2.40 -3.80 1.71
C GLY A 46 1.32 -3.39 0.73
N GLY A 47 1.30 -2.11 0.40
CA GLY A 47 0.41 -1.59 -0.63
C GLY A 47 0.83 -2.01 -2.04
N ASN A 48 -0.13 -2.08 -2.94
CA ASN A 48 0.11 -2.34 -4.35
C ASN A 48 0.86 -1.18 -4.99
N LEU A 49 1.90 -1.50 -5.76
CA LEU A 49 2.59 -0.54 -6.60
C LEU A 49 2.01 -0.57 -8.02
N VAL A 50 2.09 0.57 -8.71
CA VAL A 50 1.95 0.57 -10.17
C VAL A 50 3.28 0.99 -10.80
N ALA A 51 3.80 0.16 -11.70
CA ALA A 51 4.95 0.46 -12.52
C ALA A 51 4.52 0.83 -13.93
N SER A 52 4.96 2.00 -14.43
CA SER A 52 4.94 2.35 -15.84
C SER A 52 6.34 2.11 -16.41
N ILE A 53 6.46 1.17 -17.35
CA ILE A 53 7.74 0.71 -17.92
C ILE A 53 7.70 0.87 -19.44
N GLY A 54 8.63 1.65 -20.01
CA GLY A 54 8.69 1.92 -21.45
C GLY A 54 9.88 2.79 -21.82
N ASP A 55 9.80 3.44 -23.00
CA ASP A 55 10.91 4.17 -23.63
C ASP A 55 11.47 5.32 -22.76
N ASP A 56 10.67 5.94 -21.90
CA ASP A 56 11.11 6.98 -20.97
C ASP A 56 11.79 6.40 -19.72
N GLY A 57 11.78 5.07 -19.52
CA GLY A 57 12.28 4.34 -18.36
C GLY A 57 11.16 3.88 -17.44
N VAL A 58 11.42 3.89 -16.13
CA VAL A 58 10.47 3.42 -15.10
C VAL A 58 9.96 4.58 -14.27
N LEU A 59 8.63 4.62 -14.05
CA LEU A 59 7.96 5.43 -13.05
C LEU A 59 7.18 4.49 -12.14
N LEU A 60 7.36 4.65 -10.82
CA LEU A 60 6.62 3.89 -9.81
C LEU A 60 5.58 4.78 -9.11
N ILE A 61 4.46 4.18 -8.79
CA ILE A 61 3.53 4.67 -7.78
C ILE A 61 3.67 3.76 -6.57
N ASP A 62 4.03 4.35 -5.44
CA ASP A 62 4.36 3.72 -4.15
C ASP A 62 5.60 2.80 -4.19
N ALA A 63 6.04 2.31 -3.02
CA ALA A 63 7.34 1.68 -2.84
C ALA A 63 7.34 0.47 -1.89
N ASP A 64 6.19 0.03 -1.38
CA ASP A 64 6.05 -1.07 -0.42
C ASP A 64 6.96 -0.88 0.83
N TYR A 65 7.13 -1.91 1.62
CA TYR A 65 8.08 -1.95 2.74
C TYR A 65 9.52 -2.10 2.28
N ALA A 66 10.46 -1.50 3.01
CA ALA A 66 11.89 -1.57 2.70
C ALA A 66 12.45 -2.98 2.43
N PRO A 67 12.08 -4.05 3.15
CA PRO A 67 12.57 -5.40 2.87
C PRO A 67 12.15 -5.98 1.51
N TRP A 68 11.17 -5.38 0.83
CA TRP A 68 10.62 -5.87 -0.45
C TRP A 68 11.21 -5.20 -1.68
N VAL A 69 12.03 -4.18 -1.50
CA VAL A 69 12.54 -3.36 -2.62
C VAL A 69 13.33 -4.18 -3.64
N GLU A 70 14.20 -5.09 -3.17
CA GLU A 70 14.98 -5.95 -4.08
C GLU A 70 14.09 -6.90 -4.88
N ALA A 71 13.00 -7.38 -4.28
CA ALA A 71 12.01 -8.20 -4.97
C ALA A 71 11.25 -7.40 -6.04
N HIS A 72 10.88 -6.14 -5.74
CA HIS A 72 10.28 -5.24 -6.71
C HIS A 72 11.26 -4.89 -7.84
N ALA A 73 12.53 -4.61 -7.53
CA ALA A 73 13.56 -4.37 -8.53
C ALA A 73 13.73 -5.58 -9.47
N ALA A 74 13.76 -6.80 -8.90
CA ALA A 74 13.83 -8.03 -9.68
C ALA A 74 12.58 -8.25 -10.55
N ALA A 75 11.38 -7.90 -10.05
CA ALA A 75 10.14 -7.97 -10.81
C ALA A 75 10.15 -7.00 -12.01
N ILE A 76 10.59 -5.75 -11.80
CA ILE A 76 10.75 -4.75 -12.87
C ILE A 76 11.75 -5.24 -13.93
N ALA A 77 12.93 -5.72 -13.51
CA ALA A 77 13.92 -6.28 -14.43
C ALA A 77 13.42 -7.54 -15.16
N GLY A 78 12.50 -8.29 -14.58
CA GLY A 78 11.83 -9.41 -15.21
C GLY A 78 10.86 -9.02 -16.32
N ILE A 79 10.31 -7.78 -16.25
CA ILE A 79 9.44 -7.21 -17.30
C ILE A 79 10.31 -6.64 -18.43
N ASP A 80 11.31 -5.85 -18.09
CA ASP A 80 12.26 -5.24 -19.02
C ASP A 80 13.68 -5.35 -18.43
N PRO A 81 14.55 -6.24 -18.98
CA PRO A 81 15.91 -6.43 -18.50
C PRO A 81 16.80 -5.17 -18.63
N ASP A 82 16.44 -4.23 -19.50
CA ASP A 82 17.15 -2.98 -19.69
C ASP A 82 16.61 -1.86 -18.77
N ALA A 83 15.54 -2.15 -18.02
CA ALA A 83 14.96 -1.21 -17.06
C ALA A 83 15.96 -0.90 -15.94
N ALA A 84 16.33 0.35 -15.85
CA ALA A 84 17.13 0.88 -14.75
C ALA A 84 16.27 1.14 -13.50
N SER A 85 16.90 1.66 -12.44
CA SER A 85 16.16 2.21 -11.28
C SER A 85 15.12 3.22 -11.74
N PRO A 86 13.97 3.32 -11.04
CA PRO A 86 12.93 4.27 -11.39
C PRO A 86 13.47 5.69 -11.50
N ARG A 87 13.10 6.39 -12.57
CA ARG A 87 13.39 7.83 -12.71
C ARG A 87 12.53 8.65 -11.76
N PHE A 88 11.28 8.22 -11.59
CA PHE A 88 10.29 8.88 -10.76
C PHE A 88 9.62 7.88 -9.85
N LEU A 89 9.35 8.31 -8.62
CA LEU A 89 8.52 7.62 -7.63
C LEU A 89 7.49 8.60 -7.10
N LEU A 90 6.23 8.24 -7.19
CA LEU A 90 5.09 9.01 -6.69
C LEU A 90 4.50 8.27 -5.50
N ASN A 91 4.37 8.93 -4.34
CA ASN A 91 3.69 8.35 -3.20
C ASN A 91 2.24 8.82 -3.12
N THR A 92 1.32 7.86 -2.91
CA THR A 92 -0.11 8.13 -2.72
C THR A 92 -0.39 8.71 -1.34
N HIS A 93 0.28 8.20 -0.30
CA HIS A 93 0.19 8.70 1.08
C HIS A 93 1.46 8.31 1.87
N TRP A 94 1.52 8.62 3.19
CA TRP A 94 2.76 8.56 3.97
C TRP A 94 3.00 7.23 4.73
N HIS A 95 2.09 6.25 4.69
CA HIS A 95 2.24 5.01 5.48
C HIS A 95 3.40 4.15 4.99
N GLY A 96 3.98 3.41 5.94
CA GLY A 96 5.26 2.71 5.73
C GLY A 96 5.23 1.62 4.68
N ASP A 97 4.07 1.06 4.39
CA ASP A 97 3.81 0.07 3.33
C ASP A 97 3.63 0.70 1.93
N HIS A 98 3.74 2.04 1.84
CA HIS A 98 3.74 2.80 0.59
C HIS A 98 5.02 3.61 0.39
N VAL A 99 5.70 3.98 1.49
CA VAL A 99 6.93 4.80 1.42
C VAL A 99 8.17 4.07 1.92
N GLY A 100 8.06 2.84 2.40
CA GLY A 100 9.17 2.11 3.03
C GLY A 100 10.36 1.90 2.11
N GLY A 101 10.13 1.73 0.82
CA GLY A 101 11.19 1.59 -0.19
C GLY A 101 11.80 2.91 -0.67
N ASN A 102 11.29 4.07 -0.26
CA ASN A 102 11.72 5.37 -0.76
C ASN A 102 13.22 5.61 -0.58
N GLU A 103 13.79 5.26 0.58
CA GLU A 103 15.22 5.48 0.86
C GLU A 103 16.12 4.75 -0.14
N HIS A 104 15.78 3.50 -0.44
CA HIS A 104 16.53 2.71 -1.42
C HIS A 104 16.54 3.42 -2.79
N TRP A 105 15.37 3.78 -3.31
CA TRP A 105 15.25 4.41 -4.61
C TRP A 105 15.85 5.81 -4.62
N GLY A 106 15.63 6.61 -3.58
CA GLY A 106 16.19 7.96 -3.47
C GLY A 106 17.71 7.98 -3.41
N THR A 107 18.36 6.99 -2.77
CA THR A 107 19.82 6.86 -2.77
C THR A 107 20.39 6.51 -4.16
N GLN A 108 19.57 5.96 -5.04
CA GLN A 108 19.94 5.68 -6.45
C GLN A 108 19.64 6.85 -7.39
N GLY A 109 19.11 7.96 -6.88
CA GLY A 109 18.84 9.17 -7.65
C GLY A 109 17.41 9.27 -8.22
N THR A 110 16.50 8.38 -7.80
CA THR A 110 15.07 8.48 -8.14
C THR A 110 14.51 9.81 -7.60
N VAL A 111 13.78 10.52 -8.43
CA VAL A 111 13.06 11.75 -8.04
C VAL A 111 11.76 11.35 -7.37
N ILE A 112 11.68 11.53 -6.05
CA ILE A 112 10.48 11.23 -5.26
C ILE A 112 9.55 12.43 -5.28
N MET A 113 8.27 12.20 -5.58
CA MET A 113 7.22 13.22 -5.68
C MET A 113 6.05 12.83 -4.79
N ALA A 114 5.45 13.78 -4.07
CA ALA A 114 4.29 13.53 -3.22
C ALA A 114 3.55 14.83 -2.89
N HIS A 115 2.35 14.70 -2.28
CA HIS A 115 1.67 15.84 -1.69
C HIS A 115 2.49 16.42 -0.52
N GLU A 116 2.42 17.75 -0.32
CA GLU A 116 3.19 18.45 0.73
C GLU A 116 2.96 17.85 2.13
N ASN A 117 1.74 17.44 2.46
CA ASN A 117 1.45 16.80 3.75
C ASN A 117 2.22 15.48 3.96
N ILE A 118 2.49 14.73 2.88
CA ILE A 118 3.31 13.49 2.97
C ILE A 118 4.74 13.87 3.39
N TYR A 119 5.32 14.91 2.76
CA TYR A 119 6.63 15.41 3.16
C TYR A 119 6.66 15.84 4.63
N GLN A 120 5.65 16.59 5.08
CA GLN A 120 5.55 17.07 6.47
C GLN A 120 5.46 15.91 7.46
N ARG A 121 4.69 14.87 7.14
CA ARG A 121 4.56 13.68 7.99
C ARG A 121 5.83 12.84 8.00
N MET A 122 6.44 12.60 6.84
CA MET A 122 7.67 11.81 6.75
C MET A 122 8.88 12.52 7.38
N SER A 123 8.94 13.85 7.34
CA SER A 123 10.06 14.63 7.90
C SER A 123 9.97 14.86 9.41
N THR A 124 8.86 14.48 10.05
CA THR A 124 8.64 14.68 11.49
C THR A 124 8.16 13.40 12.17
N ARG A 125 8.38 13.29 13.49
CA ARG A 125 7.89 12.16 14.28
C ARG A 125 6.36 12.15 14.28
N GLN A 126 5.77 11.00 13.96
CA GLN A 126 4.32 10.77 13.95
C GLN A 126 3.89 9.78 15.04
N GLU A 127 2.61 9.86 15.44
CA GLU A 127 2.00 8.87 16.33
C GLU A 127 0.75 8.28 15.69
N MET A 128 0.82 7.01 15.32
CA MET A 128 -0.32 6.23 14.84
C MET A 128 -1.06 5.63 16.03
N LYS A 129 -1.89 6.45 16.69
CA LYS A 129 -2.58 6.09 17.94
C LYS A 129 -3.44 4.84 17.80
N ALA A 130 -4.13 4.67 16.69
CA ALA A 130 -4.96 3.51 16.41
C ALA A 130 -4.16 2.19 16.38
N LEU A 131 -2.87 2.25 16.07
CA LEU A 131 -1.96 1.11 16.02
C LEU A 131 -1.01 1.04 17.22
N GLY A 132 -1.09 2.01 18.15
CA GLY A 132 -0.25 2.06 19.35
C GLY A 132 1.25 2.19 19.07
N ARG A 133 1.64 2.81 17.93
CA ARG A 133 3.04 2.95 17.53
C ARG A 133 3.41 4.39 17.16
N ALA A 134 4.69 4.72 17.35
CA ALA A 134 5.30 5.92 16.80
C ALA A 134 6.11 5.59 15.54
N VAL A 135 6.23 6.57 14.65
CA VAL A 135 7.06 6.51 13.45
C VAL A 135 8.05 7.66 13.53
N GLU A 136 9.33 7.33 13.52
CA GLU A 136 10.41 8.33 13.53
C GLU A 136 10.54 9.02 12.17
N PRO A 137 11.13 10.24 12.11
CA PRO A 137 11.35 10.92 10.85
C PRO A 137 12.14 10.07 9.86
N SER A 138 11.73 10.08 8.61
CA SER A 138 12.39 9.37 7.53
C SER A 138 13.76 9.99 7.21
N PRO A 139 14.75 9.18 6.76
CA PRO A 139 16.01 9.70 6.26
C PRO A 139 15.82 10.67 5.08
N ALA A 140 16.75 11.61 4.90
CA ALA A 140 16.65 12.63 3.84
C ALA A 140 16.48 12.05 2.43
N ALA A 141 17.10 10.90 2.15
CA ALA A 141 16.98 10.22 0.86
C ALA A 141 15.59 9.63 0.60
N ALA A 142 14.79 9.41 1.65
CA ALA A 142 13.42 8.90 1.53
C ALA A 142 12.38 10.01 1.30
N LEU A 143 12.76 11.26 1.54
CA LEU A 143 11.80 12.38 1.49
C LEU A 143 11.49 12.80 0.06
N PRO A 144 10.23 13.16 -0.25
CA PRO A 144 9.88 13.79 -1.51
C PRO A 144 10.70 15.05 -1.79
N VAL A 145 11.26 15.17 -2.98
CA VAL A 145 12.03 16.35 -3.41
C VAL A 145 11.21 17.27 -4.33
N VAL A 146 10.08 16.77 -4.83
CA VAL A 146 9.07 17.54 -5.54
C VAL A 146 7.76 17.37 -4.78
N THR A 147 7.21 18.49 -4.29
CA THR A 147 5.92 18.48 -3.60
C THR A 147 4.89 19.32 -4.36
N TYR A 148 3.60 19.02 -4.16
CA TYR A 148 2.46 19.75 -4.70
C TYR A 148 1.37 19.89 -3.62
N GLU A 149 0.50 20.91 -3.77
CA GLU A 149 -0.61 21.15 -2.85
C GLU A 149 -1.93 20.57 -3.39
N ASP A 150 -2.24 20.77 -4.67
CA ASP A 150 -3.50 20.31 -5.27
C ASP A 150 -3.29 19.15 -6.24
N SER A 151 -2.35 19.31 -7.20
CA SER A 151 -2.14 18.34 -8.26
C SER A 151 -0.80 18.52 -8.96
N ILE A 152 -0.36 17.46 -9.63
CA ILE A 152 0.78 17.49 -10.55
C ILE A 152 0.47 16.61 -11.76
N ALA A 153 1.06 16.92 -12.93
CA ALA A 153 0.96 16.08 -14.11
C ALA A 153 2.35 15.72 -14.62
N VAL A 154 2.58 14.43 -14.85
CA VAL A 154 3.81 13.88 -15.42
C VAL A 154 3.50 13.27 -16.79
N ARG A 155 4.28 13.59 -17.82
CA ARG A 155 4.20 12.93 -19.13
C ARG A 155 5.28 11.88 -19.21
N PHE A 156 4.87 10.61 -19.33
CA PHE A 156 5.79 9.49 -19.23
C PHE A 156 5.24 8.25 -19.95
N ASN A 157 6.07 7.57 -20.72
CA ASN A 157 5.74 6.37 -21.49
C ASN A 157 4.44 6.50 -22.32
N GLY A 158 4.28 7.68 -22.96
CA GLY A 158 3.13 7.95 -23.82
C GLY A 158 1.82 8.26 -23.07
N ASP A 159 1.85 8.40 -21.76
CA ASP A 159 0.69 8.79 -20.94
C ASP A 159 0.82 10.20 -20.34
N VAL A 160 -0.32 10.77 -19.97
CA VAL A 160 -0.42 11.94 -19.09
C VAL A 160 -0.89 11.45 -17.73
N ILE A 161 0.06 11.28 -16.83
CA ILE A 161 -0.20 10.80 -15.47
C ILE A 161 -0.61 12.00 -14.63
N GLN A 162 -1.90 12.11 -14.31
CA GLN A 162 -2.44 13.17 -13.47
C GLN A 162 -2.53 12.66 -12.03
N VAL A 163 -1.92 13.37 -11.11
CA VAL A 163 -1.97 13.09 -9.68
C VAL A 163 -2.75 14.19 -9.00
N GLN A 164 -3.80 13.83 -8.31
CA GLN A 164 -4.69 14.78 -7.64
C GLN A 164 -4.78 14.46 -6.16
N HIS A 165 -4.66 15.50 -5.33
CA HIS A 165 -4.87 15.40 -3.89
C HIS A 165 -6.36 15.24 -3.54
N PHE A 166 -6.63 14.33 -2.61
CA PHE A 166 -7.95 14.04 -2.05
C PHE A 166 -7.90 14.20 -0.53
N PRO A 167 -8.22 15.40 -0.01
CA PRO A 167 -8.02 15.72 1.41
C PRO A 167 -8.95 14.93 2.33
N THR A 168 -8.50 14.72 3.56
CA THR A 168 -9.31 14.21 4.67
C THR A 168 -9.95 12.85 4.39
N GLY A 169 -9.21 11.95 3.72
CA GLY A 169 -9.63 10.59 3.38
C GLY A 169 -9.10 9.53 4.34
N HIS A 170 -8.22 8.69 3.84
CA HIS A 170 -7.44 7.71 4.59
C HIS A 170 -6.42 8.43 5.51
N THR A 171 -5.75 9.46 4.95
CA THR A 171 -4.92 10.45 5.66
C THR A 171 -5.26 11.87 5.18
N ASP A 172 -4.47 12.87 5.58
CA ASP A 172 -4.58 14.23 5.05
C ASP A 172 -3.70 14.50 3.82
N GLY A 173 -2.90 13.51 3.40
CA GLY A 173 -1.98 13.63 2.26
C GLY A 173 -2.36 12.81 1.04
N ASP A 174 -3.50 12.14 1.06
CA ASP A 174 -3.88 11.17 0.04
C ASP A 174 -3.93 11.76 -1.37
N SER A 175 -3.42 10.99 -2.30
CA SER A 175 -3.47 11.32 -3.72
C SER A 175 -3.93 10.13 -4.56
N VAL A 176 -4.71 10.44 -5.59
CA VAL A 176 -5.18 9.47 -6.59
C VAL A 176 -4.46 9.74 -7.90
N VAL A 177 -4.00 8.68 -8.56
CA VAL A 177 -3.19 8.75 -9.78
C VAL A 177 -3.98 8.24 -10.98
N PHE A 178 -4.22 9.12 -11.95
CA PHE A 178 -4.95 8.82 -13.18
C PHE A 178 -3.98 8.71 -14.36
N PHE A 179 -3.90 7.55 -14.98
CA PHE A 179 -3.22 7.29 -16.25
C PHE A 179 -4.25 7.53 -17.36
N THR A 180 -4.28 8.75 -17.89
CA THR A 180 -5.41 9.24 -18.70
C THR A 180 -5.52 8.57 -20.06
N GLU A 181 -4.39 8.26 -20.74
CA GLU A 181 -4.39 7.58 -22.04
C GLU A 181 -4.70 6.10 -21.91
N GLN A 182 -4.30 5.48 -20.78
CA GLN A 182 -4.59 4.09 -20.53
C GLN A 182 -5.97 3.87 -19.91
N ASN A 183 -6.64 4.91 -19.40
CA ASN A 183 -7.89 4.83 -18.65
C ASN A 183 -7.75 3.88 -17.45
N VAL A 184 -6.71 4.10 -16.64
CA VAL A 184 -6.37 3.37 -15.41
C VAL A 184 -6.28 4.37 -14.27
N VAL A 185 -6.74 3.99 -13.09
CA VAL A 185 -6.59 4.81 -11.87
C VAL A 185 -6.02 3.97 -10.74
N HIS A 186 -4.96 4.46 -10.09
CA HIS A 186 -4.48 3.92 -8.82
C HIS A 186 -5.00 4.82 -7.71
N ILE A 187 -5.78 4.26 -6.81
CA ILE A 187 -6.53 5.02 -5.80
C ILE A 187 -5.93 4.93 -4.40
N GLY A 188 -4.73 4.32 -4.27
CA GLY A 188 -4.10 4.13 -2.97
C GLY A 188 -5.05 3.49 -1.96
N ASP A 189 -4.90 3.86 -0.71
CA ASP A 189 -5.68 3.32 0.39
C ASP A 189 -7.11 3.87 0.52
N HIS A 190 -7.64 4.43 -0.60
CA HIS A 190 -9.07 4.62 -0.75
C HIS A 190 -9.83 3.32 -1.04
N VAL A 191 -9.15 2.19 -1.31
CA VAL A 191 -9.77 0.85 -1.39
C VAL A 191 -8.87 -0.23 -0.80
N PHE A 192 -9.48 -1.04 0.07
CA PHE A 192 -8.99 -2.30 0.60
C PHE A 192 -9.92 -3.40 0.09
N GLU A 193 -9.47 -4.18 -0.88
CA GLU A 193 -10.31 -5.21 -1.51
C GLU A 193 -10.88 -6.17 -0.46
N ASN A 194 -12.22 -6.29 -0.42
CA ASN A 194 -12.96 -7.20 0.49
C ASN A 194 -12.66 -7.01 1.99
N ALA A 195 -12.27 -5.81 2.44
CA ALA A 195 -11.95 -5.53 3.83
C ALA A 195 -12.47 -4.16 4.28
N PHE A 196 -12.66 -3.97 5.59
CA PHE A 196 -12.84 -2.60 6.12
C PHE A 196 -11.55 -1.80 5.95
N PRO A 197 -11.66 -0.52 5.54
CA PRO A 197 -10.48 0.32 5.37
C PRO A 197 -9.87 0.74 6.71
N PHE A 198 -8.56 0.92 6.73
CA PHE A 198 -7.92 1.71 7.75
C PHE A 198 -8.16 3.19 7.45
N VAL A 199 -8.59 3.96 8.45
CA VAL A 199 -8.71 5.42 8.36
C VAL A 199 -7.89 6.01 9.49
N ASP A 200 -6.77 6.66 9.15
CA ASP A 200 -5.85 7.22 10.14
C ASP A 200 -6.34 8.56 10.67
N ILE A 201 -7.27 8.49 11.63
CA ILE A 201 -7.83 9.68 12.31
C ILE A 201 -6.70 10.55 12.90
N GLY A 202 -5.62 9.92 13.38
CA GLY A 202 -4.46 10.63 13.95
C GLY A 202 -3.68 11.44 12.91
N SER A 203 -3.76 11.06 11.65
CA SER A 203 -3.13 11.72 10.50
C SER A 203 -4.12 12.52 9.65
N GLY A 204 -5.21 12.99 10.25
CA GLY A 204 -6.21 13.82 9.57
C GLY A 204 -7.17 13.03 8.67
N GLY A 205 -7.13 11.69 8.72
CA GLY A 205 -8.15 10.85 8.07
C GLY A 205 -9.53 11.03 8.71
N ASN A 206 -10.58 10.79 7.93
CA ASN A 206 -11.97 10.87 8.36
C ASN A 206 -12.86 10.02 7.47
N VAL A 207 -13.74 9.20 8.06
CA VAL A 207 -14.59 8.27 7.31
C VAL A 207 -15.57 8.98 6.37
N LEU A 208 -16.11 10.14 6.76
CA LEU A 208 -17.03 10.89 5.90
C LEU A 208 -16.29 11.55 4.73
N GLY A 209 -15.07 12.07 4.99
CA GLY A 209 -14.18 12.58 3.95
C GLY A 209 -13.73 11.48 2.99
N TYR A 210 -13.38 10.31 3.52
CA TYR A 210 -13.06 9.12 2.75
C TYR A 210 -14.16 8.73 1.77
N LEU A 211 -15.42 8.65 2.24
CA LEU A 211 -16.58 8.39 1.39
C LEU A 211 -16.79 9.49 0.34
N SER A 212 -16.65 10.77 0.73
CA SER A 212 -16.74 11.89 -0.21
C SER A 212 -15.68 11.81 -1.31
N ASN A 213 -14.46 11.39 -0.98
CA ASN A 213 -13.37 11.21 -1.94
C ASN A 213 -13.69 10.09 -2.94
N LEU A 214 -14.20 8.96 -2.46
CA LEU A 214 -14.62 7.85 -3.32
C LEU A 214 -15.75 8.24 -4.28
N GLU A 215 -16.72 9.04 -3.82
CA GLU A 215 -17.77 9.58 -4.68
C GLU A 215 -17.23 10.50 -5.78
N LYS A 216 -16.22 11.31 -5.46
CA LYS A 216 -15.53 12.16 -6.44
C LYS A 216 -14.79 11.31 -7.46
N VAL A 217 -14.06 10.26 -7.02
CA VAL A 217 -13.37 9.34 -7.94
C VAL A 217 -14.38 8.67 -8.87
N LEU A 218 -15.50 8.15 -8.34
CA LEU A 218 -16.57 7.54 -9.13
C LEU A 218 -17.16 8.48 -10.19
N ALA A 219 -17.22 9.79 -9.89
CA ALA A 219 -17.69 10.80 -10.83
C ALA A 219 -16.67 11.16 -11.92
N MET A 220 -15.38 10.90 -11.67
CA MET A 220 -14.27 11.21 -12.60
C MET A 220 -13.94 10.07 -13.56
N ILE A 221 -14.36 8.85 -13.27
CA ILE A 221 -14.06 7.63 -14.05
C ILE A 221 -15.28 7.14 -14.84
N ASP A 222 -15.04 6.39 -15.89
CA ASP A 222 -16.09 5.74 -16.70
C ASP A 222 -16.16 4.22 -16.44
N ASP A 223 -17.11 3.54 -17.10
CA ASP A 223 -17.35 2.11 -16.91
C ASP A 223 -16.24 1.21 -17.49
N GLN A 224 -15.30 1.77 -18.26
CA GLN A 224 -14.15 1.06 -18.84
C GLN A 224 -12.87 1.31 -18.04
N THR A 225 -12.91 2.18 -17.03
CA THR A 225 -11.75 2.48 -16.21
C THR A 225 -11.34 1.26 -15.40
N ILE A 226 -10.06 0.92 -15.46
CA ILE A 226 -9.45 -0.11 -14.60
C ILE A 226 -8.96 0.56 -13.33
N ILE A 227 -9.34 0.01 -12.19
CA ILE A 227 -8.99 0.55 -10.87
C ILE A 227 -7.97 -0.36 -10.20
N VAL A 228 -6.85 0.22 -9.76
CA VAL A 228 -5.86 -0.46 -8.93
C VAL A 228 -6.10 -0.05 -7.47
N PRO A 229 -6.46 -0.98 -6.59
CA PRO A 229 -6.63 -0.70 -5.16
C PRO A 229 -5.28 -0.54 -4.47
N GLY A 230 -5.25 0.16 -3.33
CA GLY A 230 -4.08 0.20 -2.46
C GLY A 230 -3.74 -1.17 -1.89
N HIS A 231 -4.75 -1.93 -1.50
CA HIS A 231 -4.61 -3.30 -0.99
C HIS A 231 -5.60 -4.25 -1.65
N GLY A 232 -5.10 -5.41 -2.04
CA GLY A 232 -5.86 -6.46 -2.71
C GLY A 232 -5.06 -7.10 -3.83
N THR A 233 -5.60 -8.15 -4.43
CA THR A 233 -4.93 -8.94 -5.47
C THR A 233 -5.57 -8.77 -6.85
N SER A 234 -6.71 -8.07 -6.92
CA SER A 234 -7.51 -7.94 -8.13
C SER A 234 -7.51 -6.51 -8.67
N LEU A 235 -7.53 -6.38 -9.98
CA LEU A 235 -7.93 -5.14 -10.64
C LEU A 235 -9.45 -5.00 -10.55
N LEU A 236 -9.94 -3.81 -10.21
CA LEU A 236 -11.35 -3.56 -9.97
C LEU A 236 -11.98 -2.78 -11.14
N SER A 237 -13.27 -2.97 -11.31
CA SER A 237 -14.12 -2.15 -12.17
C SER A 237 -14.77 -0.99 -11.38
N LYS A 238 -15.37 -0.05 -12.11
CA LYS A 238 -16.21 0.98 -11.49
C LYS A 238 -17.38 0.40 -10.72
N GLN A 239 -17.96 -0.71 -11.18
CA GLN A 239 -19.04 -1.39 -10.48
C GLN A 239 -18.57 -1.96 -9.14
N ASP A 240 -17.41 -2.62 -9.09
CA ASP A 240 -16.85 -3.15 -7.84
C ASP A 240 -16.64 -2.03 -6.83
N LEU A 241 -16.12 -0.87 -7.27
CA LEU A 241 -15.96 0.31 -6.43
C LEU A 241 -17.30 0.85 -5.93
N GLN A 242 -18.35 0.88 -6.78
CA GLN A 242 -19.69 1.31 -6.38
C GLN A 242 -20.30 0.39 -5.32
N GLU A 243 -20.13 -0.92 -5.48
CA GLU A 243 -20.62 -1.92 -4.53
C GLU A 243 -19.92 -1.75 -3.17
N TRP A 244 -18.61 -1.57 -3.19
CA TRP A 244 -17.81 -1.35 -1.97
C TRP A 244 -18.20 -0.03 -1.27
N VAL A 245 -18.35 1.07 -2.00
CA VAL A 245 -18.84 2.36 -1.46
C VAL A 245 -20.24 2.22 -0.85
N THR A 246 -21.11 1.44 -1.48
CA THR A 246 -22.45 1.18 -0.96
C THR A 246 -22.41 0.46 0.37
N MET A 247 -21.56 -0.55 0.51
CA MET A 247 -21.33 -1.26 1.77
C MET A 247 -20.84 -0.32 2.86
N LEU A 248 -19.81 0.51 2.56
CA LEU A 248 -19.28 1.47 3.54
C LEU A 248 -20.35 2.48 4.00
N LYS A 249 -21.13 3.05 3.08
CA LYS A 249 -22.24 3.97 3.43
C LYS A 249 -23.29 3.31 4.30
N SER A 250 -23.62 2.05 4.02
CA SER A 250 -24.57 1.28 4.82
C SER A 250 -24.04 1.09 6.24
N SER A 251 -22.78 0.70 6.41
CA SER A 251 -22.15 0.52 7.73
C SER A 251 -22.10 1.83 8.52
N VAL A 252 -21.75 2.95 7.87
CA VAL A 252 -21.73 4.29 8.49
C VAL A 252 -23.14 4.70 8.96
N SER A 253 -24.15 4.52 8.10
CA SER A 253 -25.53 4.84 8.43
C SER A 253 -26.04 4.02 9.61
N ARG A 254 -25.67 2.72 9.68
CA ARG A 254 -26.03 1.83 10.78
C ARG A 254 -25.41 2.26 12.10
N VAL A 255 -24.09 2.56 12.12
CA VAL A 255 -23.42 3.07 13.33
C VAL A 255 -24.04 4.38 13.78
N ALA A 256 -24.27 5.32 12.87
CA ALA A 256 -24.90 6.61 13.19
C ALA A 256 -26.29 6.45 13.82
N ALA A 257 -27.14 5.57 13.27
CA ALA A 257 -28.47 5.29 13.81
C ALA A 257 -28.40 4.64 15.21
N LEU A 258 -27.47 3.73 15.44
CA LEU A 258 -27.29 3.08 16.76
C LEU A 258 -26.82 4.10 17.82
N LEU A 259 -25.87 4.96 17.48
CA LEU A 259 -25.42 6.06 18.36
C LEU A 259 -26.56 7.04 18.67
N GLN A 260 -27.35 7.43 17.67
CA GLN A 260 -28.54 8.29 17.86
C GLN A 260 -29.60 7.65 18.75
N SER A 261 -29.70 6.30 18.78
CA SER A 261 -30.60 5.58 19.68
C SER A 261 -30.09 5.49 21.12
N GLY A 262 -28.93 6.08 21.41
CA GLY A 262 -28.31 6.11 22.74
C GLY A 262 -27.39 4.94 23.05
N ARG A 263 -27.02 4.11 22.06
CA ARG A 263 -26.02 3.06 22.24
C ARG A 263 -24.62 3.68 22.32
N THR A 264 -23.77 3.10 23.16
CA THR A 264 -22.34 3.45 23.20
C THR A 264 -21.57 2.75 22.08
N VAL A 265 -20.37 3.24 21.76
CA VAL A 265 -19.47 2.62 20.77
C VAL A 265 -19.14 1.17 21.18
N ASP A 266 -18.86 0.94 22.48
CA ASP A 266 -18.55 -0.38 23.01
C ASP A 266 -19.73 -1.34 22.85
N GLU A 267 -20.96 -0.92 23.17
CA GLU A 267 -22.16 -1.74 22.97
C GLU A 267 -22.40 -2.08 21.49
N ILE A 268 -22.09 -1.17 20.57
CA ILE A 268 -22.21 -1.41 19.12
C ILE A 268 -21.14 -2.44 18.70
N ALA A 269 -19.90 -2.28 19.17
CA ALA A 269 -18.80 -3.18 18.87
C ALA A 269 -19.01 -4.61 19.41
N GLU A 270 -19.61 -4.73 20.61
CA GLU A 270 -19.96 -6.03 21.20
C GLU A 270 -21.07 -6.76 20.43
N ASN A 271 -22.06 -6.03 19.88
CA ASN A 271 -23.19 -6.62 19.18
C ASN A 271 -22.94 -6.81 17.66
N GLY A 272 -21.94 -6.12 17.11
CA GLY A 272 -21.62 -6.10 15.69
C GLY A 272 -22.63 -5.34 14.83
N LEU A 273 -22.28 -5.18 13.55
CA LEU A 273 -23.09 -4.48 12.55
C LEU A 273 -24.10 -5.40 11.86
N GLY A 274 -23.85 -6.70 11.85
CA GLY A 274 -24.69 -7.72 11.23
C GLY A 274 -23.88 -8.63 10.30
N VAL A 275 -24.43 -9.80 10.02
CA VAL A 275 -23.76 -10.86 9.26
C VAL A 275 -23.35 -10.45 7.84
N GLU A 276 -24.01 -9.45 7.27
CA GLU A 276 -23.69 -8.88 5.97
C GLU A 276 -22.32 -8.18 5.93
N TYR A 277 -21.75 -7.84 7.10
CA TYR A 277 -20.43 -7.19 7.24
C TYR A 277 -19.31 -8.15 7.68
N ASP A 278 -19.64 -9.38 8.07
CA ASP A 278 -18.68 -10.34 8.65
C ASP A 278 -17.46 -10.59 7.76
N SER A 279 -17.66 -10.66 6.44
CA SER A 279 -16.59 -10.90 5.48
C SER A 279 -15.56 -9.76 5.43
N PHE A 280 -16.00 -8.51 5.60
CA PHE A 280 -15.12 -7.34 5.56
C PHE A 280 -14.26 -7.20 6.82
N GLY A 281 -14.71 -7.73 7.95
CA GLY A 281 -13.98 -7.75 9.22
C GLY A 281 -12.88 -8.81 9.31
N GLN A 282 -12.63 -9.59 8.26
CA GLN A 282 -11.56 -10.61 8.27
C GLN A 282 -10.17 -10.04 7.98
N GLY A 283 -10.09 -8.85 7.36
CA GLY A 283 -8.85 -8.15 7.04
C GLY A 283 -8.08 -7.61 8.26
N PHE A 284 -7.15 -6.71 8.01
CA PHE A 284 -6.35 -6.03 9.04
C PHE A 284 -7.25 -5.23 9.99
N ILE A 285 -8.23 -4.51 9.47
CA ILE A 285 -9.20 -3.75 10.28
C ILE A 285 -10.36 -4.67 10.64
N LYS A 286 -10.53 -4.88 11.94
CA LYS A 286 -11.65 -5.63 12.49
C LYS A 286 -12.86 -4.72 12.70
N GLU A 287 -14.05 -5.30 12.68
CA GLU A 287 -15.31 -4.55 12.80
C GLU A 287 -15.36 -3.58 14.00
N PRO A 288 -14.91 -3.93 15.21
CA PRO A 288 -14.87 -2.99 16.34
C PRO A 288 -14.01 -1.74 16.05
N MET A 289 -12.89 -1.90 15.35
CA MET A 289 -12.02 -0.78 14.98
C MET A 289 -12.69 0.11 13.92
N TRP A 290 -13.35 -0.51 12.92
CA TRP A 290 -14.12 0.21 11.91
C TRP A 290 -15.26 1.03 12.53
N ILE A 291 -16.02 0.45 13.48
CA ILE A 291 -17.03 1.16 14.26
C ILE A 291 -16.41 2.36 14.99
N GLY A 292 -15.24 2.19 15.58
CA GLY A 292 -14.51 3.26 16.25
C GLY A 292 -14.12 4.40 15.30
N PHE A 293 -13.65 4.11 14.09
CA PHE A 293 -13.33 5.13 13.08
C PHE A 293 -14.58 5.89 12.63
N ILE A 294 -15.69 5.19 12.41
CA ILE A 294 -16.98 5.86 12.09
C ILE A 294 -17.38 6.78 13.22
N ALA A 295 -17.40 6.30 14.45
CA ALA A 295 -17.83 7.10 15.60
C ALA A 295 -16.95 8.35 15.83
N ALA A 296 -15.65 8.24 15.56
CA ALA A 296 -14.70 9.35 15.64
C ALA A 296 -14.88 10.38 14.50
N SER A 297 -15.59 10.00 13.43
CA SER A 297 -15.80 10.83 12.23
C SER A 297 -17.17 11.49 12.17
N LEU A 298 -18.11 11.09 13.04
CA LEU A 298 -19.47 11.65 13.16
C LEU A 298 -19.52 12.85 14.13
#